data_3684ceaefd7afe9bf0db29c00df0df44
#
_entry.id   3684ceaefd7afe9bf0db29c00df0df44
#
_cell.length_a   1.000
_cell.length_b   1.000
_cell.length_c   1.000
_cell.angle_alpha   90.00
_cell.angle_beta   90.00
_cell.angle_gamma   90.00
#
_symmetry.space_group_name_H-M   'P 1'
#
loop_
_entity.id
_entity.type
_entity.pdbx_description
1 polymer ?
#
loop_
_entity_poly.entity_id
_entity_poly.type
_entity_poly.pdbx_seq_one_letter_code
_entity_poly.pdbx_strand_id
1 'polypeptide(L)'
;VTKLLGLVGSLAGLCGALLLGACVGSSSKTAQTTPQQPPPYYGPPGYPQQPYPNGPAGPMYPPPAQQPQQPQQPQPPAARPLLAPLIGTPAMQQELRGVLSELINALPAQKQALVRGIPLVFDPTPEVNAYAGCDEQGAPFLAATAGIFDAVDAIAQTKATDELFGTRTYEAYTSAVLPEMSRNPSARAGLPAGIIPTNLGPDLRRWSRAHELFDEILAFTFGHELAHHYLGHTGCAKGQSPSAGPDPARLGRLLTNIPVFNQFAESAADTEGAMNALDAGRARRPQYSWSEGGGVYLLTYFADIERLGGGGGPLSLLSPVQFLRTHPNPLARVPLVQTVARTWHLQHPG
;
A
#
# COMPACT_ATOMS: atom_id res chain seq x y z
N VAL A 1 64.29 3.98 -6.47
CA VAL A 1 64.88 4.80 -7.51
C VAL A 1 63.75 5.48 -8.25
N THR A 2 63.73 6.86 -8.11
CA THR A 2 63.21 7.92 -8.98
C THR A 2 61.68 8.10 -9.03
N LYS A 3 61.02 9.03 -8.31
CA LYS A 3 60.71 10.47 -8.46
C LYS A 3 60.19 10.89 -9.85
N LEU A 4 58.98 11.49 -9.88
CA LEU A 4 58.61 12.84 -10.42
C LEU A 4 57.07 12.95 -10.27
N LEU A 5 56.46 13.83 -9.50
CA LEU A 5 56.27 15.31 -9.50
C LEU A 5 55.79 15.90 -10.84
N GLY A 6 54.64 16.57 -10.78
CA GLY A 6 54.15 17.56 -11.75
C GLY A 6 52.65 17.76 -11.55
N LEU A 7 52.24 18.74 -10.95
CA LEU A 7 52.00 20.19 -11.07
C LEU A 7 50.61 20.51 -11.60
N VAL A 8 49.73 21.01 -10.70
CA VAL A 8 49.01 22.30 -10.65
C VAL A 8 48.45 22.86 -11.97
N GLY A 9 47.14 23.14 -11.93
CA GLY A 9 46.47 23.99 -12.92
C GLY A 9 45.11 24.46 -12.42
N SER A 10 45.10 25.50 -11.59
CA SER A 10 43.95 26.36 -11.33
C SER A 10 43.61 27.20 -12.54
N LEU A 11 42.34 27.37 -12.88
CA LEU A 11 41.85 28.60 -13.50
C LEU A 11 40.41 28.86 -13.14
N ALA A 12 40.20 29.95 -12.45
CA ALA A 12 38.96 30.63 -12.20
C ALA A 12 38.47 31.33 -13.47
N GLY A 13 37.16 31.39 -13.65
CA GLY A 13 36.50 32.18 -14.69
C GLY A 13 35.14 32.66 -14.21
N LEU A 14 35.12 33.91 -13.75
CA LEU A 14 33.96 34.74 -13.44
C LEU A 14 33.20 35.20 -14.69
N CYS A 15 32.01 35.74 -14.44
CA CYS A 15 31.09 36.60 -15.22
C CYS A 15 29.86 35.83 -15.71
N GLY A 16 28.61 36.09 -15.27
CA GLY A 16 28.00 37.40 -15.04
C GLY A 16 27.00 37.66 -16.13
N ALA A 17 25.71 37.63 -15.82
CA ALA A 17 24.70 38.47 -16.45
C ALA A 17 23.33 38.26 -15.82
N LEU A 18 22.87 39.25 -15.08
CA LEU A 18 21.46 39.48 -14.73
C LEU A 18 20.68 39.78 -16.02
N LEU A 19 19.53 39.11 -16.17
CA LEU A 19 18.43 39.62 -16.98
C LEU A 19 17.15 39.57 -16.17
N LEU A 20 16.74 40.73 -15.69
CA LEU A 20 15.41 41.03 -15.18
C LEU A 20 14.44 41.00 -16.37
N GLY A 21 13.56 40.01 -16.37
CA GLY A 21 12.40 39.94 -17.24
C GLY A 21 11.13 40.11 -16.41
N ALA A 22 10.57 41.32 -16.39
CA ALA A 22 9.26 41.59 -15.86
C ALA A 22 8.21 40.94 -16.77
N CYS A 23 7.42 40.01 -16.28
CA CYS A 23 6.20 39.55 -16.92
C CYS A 23 5.01 40.02 -16.11
N VAL A 24 4.24 40.83 -16.81
CA VAL A 24 2.95 41.41 -16.46
C VAL A 24 1.96 40.34 -16.05
N GLY A 25 1.37 40.50 -14.87
CA GLY A 25 0.32 39.62 -14.36
C GLY A 25 -0.98 39.80 -15.14
N SER A 26 -1.47 38.76 -15.75
CA SER A 26 -2.85 38.59 -16.15
C SER A 26 -3.63 37.89 -15.04
N SER A 27 -4.39 38.68 -14.27
CA SER A 27 -5.37 38.15 -13.31
C SER A 27 -6.56 37.58 -14.08
N SER A 28 -6.58 36.26 -14.28
CA SER A 28 -7.81 35.56 -14.63
C SER A 28 -8.61 35.32 -13.36
N LYS A 29 -9.69 36.10 -13.22
CA LYS A 29 -10.74 35.85 -12.22
C LYS A 29 -11.39 34.49 -12.50
N THR A 30 -11.07 33.50 -11.71
CA THR A 30 -11.83 32.27 -11.67
C THR A 30 -13.19 32.55 -11.05
N ALA A 31 -14.24 32.50 -11.86
CA ALA A 31 -15.59 32.55 -11.37
C ALA A 31 -15.89 31.33 -10.51
N GLN A 32 -16.14 31.53 -9.22
CA GLN A 32 -16.70 30.53 -8.33
C GLN A 32 -18.12 30.18 -8.83
N THR A 33 -18.29 29.04 -9.45
CA THR A 33 -19.61 28.46 -9.70
C THR A 33 -20.14 27.89 -8.39
N THR A 34 -21.08 28.57 -7.79
CA THR A 34 -21.91 28.06 -6.70
C THR A 34 -22.67 26.82 -7.20
N PRO A 35 -22.77 25.74 -6.42
CA PRO A 35 -23.59 24.59 -6.79
C PRO A 35 -25.07 25.07 -6.90
N GLN A 36 -25.64 24.97 -8.09
CA GLN A 36 -27.08 25.16 -8.29
C GLN A 36 -27.82 24.03 -7.59
N GLN A 37 -28.71 24.42 -6.66
CA GLN A 37 -29.70 23.47 -6.13
C GLN A 37 -30.62 23.02 -7.28
N PRO A 38 -30.95 21.70 -7.33
CA PRO A 38 -31.96 21.26 -8.28
C PRO A 38 -33.31 21.94 -8.03
N PRO A 39 -34.05 22.26 -9.10
CA PRO A 39 -35.34 22.89 -8.96
C PRO A 39 -36.33 21.99 -8.19
N PRO A 40 -37.26 22.58 -7.42
CA PRO A 40 -38.26 21.79 -6.72
C PRO A 40 -39.12 21.00 -7.72
N TYR A 41 -39.30 19.74 -7.47
CA TYR A 41 -40.14 18.83 -8.26
C TYR A 41 -41.62 19.20 -8.02
N TYR A 42 -42.25 19.83 -9.00
CA TYR A 42 -43.69 20.02 -9.02
C TYR A 42 -44.34 18.74 -9.54
N GLY A 43 -45.00 18.01 -8.64
CA GLY A 43 -45.88 16.91 -9.03
C GLY A 43 -47.03 17.41 -9.91
N PRO A 44 -47.61 16.58 -10.79
CA PRO A 44 -48.72 16.97 -11.64
C PRO A 44 -49.94 17.40 -10.80
N PRO A 45 -50.69 18.39 -11.27
CA PRO A 45 -51.88 18.90 -10.55
C PRO A 45 -52.89 17.79 -10.32
N GLY A 46 -53.33 17.65 -9.06
CA GLY A 46 -54.31 16.65 -8.67
C GLY A 46 -55.67 16.87 -9.40
N TYR A 47 -56.15 15.83 -10.03
CA TYR A 47 -57.50 15.82 -10.58
C TYR A 47 -58.53 15.89 -9.43
N PRO A 48 -59.64 16.64 -9.54
CA PRO A 48 -60.69 16.66 -8.56
C PRO A 48 -61.35 15.31 -8.50
N GLN A 49 -61.36 14.72 -7.32
CA GLN A 49 -62.11 13.45 -7.05
C GLN A 49 -63.62 13.77 -7.10
N GLN A 50 -64.31 13.19 -8.05
CA GLN A 50 -65.76 13.18 -8.06
C GLN A 50 -66.29 12.18 -7.00
N PRO A 51 -67.34 12.52 -6.22
CA PRO A 51 -67.92 11.59 -5.29
C PRO A 51 -68.63 10.47 -6.05
N TYR A 52 -68.25 9.22 -5.80
CA TYR A 52 -68.93 8.07 -6.32
C TYR A 52 -70.27 7.86 -5.59
N PRO A 53 -71.37 7.57 -6.31
CA PRO A 53 -72.64 7.21 -5.67
C PRO A 53 -72.52 5.86 -4.98
N ASN A 54 -73.17 5.72 -3.81
CA ASN A 54 -73.27 4.51 -3.01
C ASN A 54 -73.81 3.33 -3.84
N GLY A 55 -72.93 2.42 -4.25
CA GLY A 55 -73.31 1.15 -4.83
C GLY A 55 -73.57 0.10 -3.75
N PRO A 56 -74.36 -0.93 -4.02
CA PRO A 56 -74.71 -1.94 -3.03
C PRO A 56 -73.46 -2.70 -2.54
N ALA A 57 -73.46 -3.05 -1.23
CA ALA A 57 -72.38 -3.74 -0.55
C ALA A 57 -72.09 -5.09 -1.27
N GLY A 58 -70.90 -5.14 -1.90
CA GLY A 58 -70.37 -6.36 -2.47
C GLY A 58 -69.95 -7.37 -1.37
N PRO A 59 -69.80 -8.64 -1.71
CA PRO A 59 -69.44 -9.68 -0.75
C PRO A 59 -68.14 -9.37 -0.05
N MET A 60 -68.11 -9.43 1.29
CA MET A 60 -66.90 -9.31 2.11
C MET A 60 -65.94 -10.44 1.76
N TYR A 61 -64.83 -10.11 1.13
CA TYR A 61 -63.70 -11.02 1.04
C TYR A 61 -63.01 -11.12 2.40
N PRO A 62 -62.63 -12.33 2.86
CA PRO A 62 -61.85 -12.46 4.07
C PRO A 62 -60.50 -11.74 3.87
N PRO A 63 -59.93 -11.14 4.94
CA PRO A 63 -58.65 -10.49 4.86
C PRO A 63 -57.58 -11.47 4.34
N PRO A 64 -56.66 -11.06 3.46
CA PRO A 64 -55.61 -11.92 2.97
C PRO A 64 -54.83 -12.51 4.15
N ALA A 65 -54.67 -13.85 4.12
CA ALA A 65 -53.89 -14.55 5.14
C ALA A 65 -52.49 -13.88 5.22
N GLN A 66 -52.12 -13.50 6.44
CA GLN A 66 -50.78 -12.97 6.70
C GLN A 66 -49.76 -14.02 6.24
N GLN A 67 -48.99 -13.70 5.23
CA GLN A 67 -47.85 -14.53 4.80
C GLN A 67 -46.93 -14.75 6.01
N PRO A 68 -46.48 -15.99 6.24
CA PRO A 68 -45.48 -16.26 7.28
C PRO A 68 -44.30 -15.31 7.07
N GLN A 69 -43.98 -14.50 8.09
CA GLN A 69 -42.78 -13.68 8.07
C GLN A 69 -41.60 -14.61 7.89
N GLN A 70 -40.89 -14.48 6.77
CA GLN A 70 -39.63 -15.17 6.57
C GLN A 70 -38.72 -14.83 7.74
N PRO A 71 -38.02 -15.83 8.33
CA PRO A 71 -37.03 -15.58 9.36
C PRO A 71 -36.08 -14.50 8.86
N GLN A 72 -35.99 -13.38 9.55
CA GLN A 72 -35.02 -12.34 9.24
C GLN A 72 -33.62 -12.97 9.32
N GLN A 73 -32.95 -13.04 8.20
CA GLN A 73 -31.53 -13.43 8.19
C GLN A 73 -30.78 -12.50 9.16
N PRO A 74 -29.91 -13.05 10.03
CA PRO A 74 -29.09 -12.23 10.91
C PRO A 74 -28.37 -11.15 10.07
N GLN A 75 -28.64 -9.89 10.36
CA GLN A 75 -27.90 -8.80 9.73
C GLN A 75 -26.41 -8.99 10.03
N PRO A 76 -25.54 -8.91 9.02
CA PRO A 76 -24.10 -8.95 9.27
C PRO A 76 -23.76 -7.87 10.32
N PRO A 77 -22.87 -8.18 11.28
CA PRO A 77 -22.48 -7.22 12.29
C PRO A 77 -21.97 -5.95 11.61
N ALA A 78 -22.46 -4.79 12.08
CA ALA A 78 -22.03 -3.51 11.54
C ALA A 78 -20.51 -3.41 11.57
N ALA A 79 -19.91 -3.05 10.44
CA ALA A 79 -18.45 -2.89 10.32
C ALA A 79 -17.97 -1.91 11.40
N ARG A 80 -16.95 -2.32 12.17
CA ARG A 80 -16.37 -1.44 13.18
C ARG A 80 -15.76 -0.20 12.51
N PRO A 81 -15.94 0.99 13.10
CA PRO A 81 -15.28 2.18 12.57
C PRO A 81 -13.77 1.99 12.60
N LEU A 82 -13.07 2.47 11.57
CA LEU A 82 -11.62 2.44 11.52
C LEU A 82 -11.02 3.61 12.30
N LEU A 83 -9.86 3.37 12.90
CA LEU A 83 -9.01 4.45 13.44
C LEU A 83 -8.46 5.26 12.26
N ALA A 84 -8.26 6.55 12.47
CA ALA A 84 -7.59 7.37 11.47
C ALA A 84 -6.14 6.86 11.27
N PRO A 85 -5.65 6.78 10.02
CA PRO A 85 -4.27 6.43 9.74
C PRO A 85 -3.30 7.47 10.33
N LEU A 86 -2.03 7.10 10.51
CA LEU A 86 -0.96 8.00 10.99
C LEU A 86 -0.90 9.30 10.19
N ILE A 87 -0.95 9.15 8.88
CA ILE A 87 -0.96 10.25 7.92
C ILE A 87 -2.01 9.97 6.85
N GLY A 88 -2.54 11.02 6.22
CA GLY A 88 -3.55 10.84 5.15
C GLY A 88 -2.98 10.16 3.91
N THR A 89 -3.83 9.51 3.14
CA THR A 89 -3.44 8.77 1.93
C THR A 89 -2.50 9.53 0.98
N PRO A 90 -2.70 10.83 0.67
CA PRO A 90 -1.76 11.56 -0.19
C PRO A 90 -0.35 11.66 0.43
N ALA A 91 -0.25 11.80 1.76
CA ALA A 91 1.02 11.83 2.46
C ALA A 91 1.70 10.46 2.44
N MET A 92 0.96 9.37 2.66
CA MET A 92 1.48 7.99 2.53
C MET A 92 2.05 7.71 1.13
N GLN A 93 1.35 8.17 0.09
CA GLN A 93 1.82 8.05 -1.28
C GLN A 93 3.10 8.84 -1.54
N GLN A 94 3.22 10.02 -0.95
CA GLN A 94 4.44 10.83 -1.04
C GLN A 94 5.60 10.19 -0.26
N GLU A 95 5.33 9.64 0.92
CA GLU A 95 6.30 8.90 1.72
C GLU A 95 6.86 7.71 0.95
N LEU A 96 5.99 6.90 0.33
CA LEU A 96 6.43 5.78 -0.50
C LEU A 96 7.31 6.23 -1.69
N ARG A 97 7.01 7.38 -2.32
CA ARG A 97 7.91 7.91 -3.36
C ARG A 97 9.30 8.26 -2.80
N GLY A 98 9.35 8.79 -1.58
CA GLY A 98 10.59 9.07 -0.87
C GLY A 98 11.37 7.79 -0.60
N VAL A 99 10.73 6.80 0.03
CA VAL A 99 11.31 5.48 0.31
C VAL A 99 11.85 4.82 -0.96
N LEU A 100 11.06 4.81 -2.04
CA LEU A 100 11.47 4.24 -3.32
C LEU A 100 12.70 4.95 -3.90
N SER A 101 12.75 6.28 -3.80
CA SER A 101 13.93 7.06 -4.24
C SER A 101 15.19 6.69 -3.44
N GLU A 102 15.08 6.52 -2.13
CA GLU A 102 16.19 6.11 -1.27
C GLU A 102 16.68 4.70 -1.62
N LEU A 103 15.74 3.76 -1.82
CA LEU A 103 16.06 2.40 -2.25
C LEU A 103 16.82 2.37 -3.58
N ILE A 104 16.32 3.10 -4.59
CA ILE A 104 16.98 3.17 -5.90
C ILE A 104 18.37 3.78 -5.78
N ASN A 105 18.54 4.83 -4.97
CA ASN A 105 19.81 5.49 -4.78
C ASN A 105 20.85 4.63 -4.04
N ALA A 106 20.41 3.71 -3.18
CA ALA A 106 21.29 2.78 -2.47
C ALA A 106 21.76 1.60 -3.33
N LEU A 107 21.08 1.31 -4.45
CA LEU A 107 21.48 0.22 -5.35
C LEU A 107 22.84 0.48 -6.02
N PRO A 108 23.62 -0.56 -6.37
CA PRO A 108 24.76 -0.44 -7.29
C PRO A 108 24.35 0.15 -8.64
N ALA A 109 25.23 0.92 -9.26
CA ALA A 109 24.94 1.68 -10.49
C ALA A 109 24.30 0.84 -11.62
N GLN A 110 24.76 -0.41 -11.77
CA GLN A 110 24.22 -1.34 -12.79
C GLN A 110 22.74 -1.68 -12.53
N LYS A 111 22.35 -1.95 -11.26
CA LYS A 111 20.96 -2.21 -10.87
C LYS A 111 20.11 -0.94 -10.95
N GLN A 112 20.68 0.21 -10.53
CA GLN A 112 20.01 1.51 -10.69
C GLN A 112 19.62 1.78 -12.14
N ALA A 113 20.53 1.51 -13.08
CA ALA A 113 20.28 1.74 -14.51
C ALA A 113 19.08 0.93 -15.03
N LEU A 114 18.80 -0.24 -14.46
CA LEU A 114 17.66 -1.08 -14.85
C LEU A 114 16.33 -0.58 -14.31
N VAL A 115 16.30 0.02 -13.11
CA VAL A 115 15.06 0.36 -12.41
C VAL A 115 14.75 1.86 -12.37
N ARG A 116 15.73 2.71 -12.63
CA ARG A 116 15.50 4.16 -12.70
C ARG A 116 14.49 4.48 -13.79
N GLY A 117 13.50 5.29 -13.46
CA GLY A 117 12.42 5.65 -14.38
C GLY A 117 11.24 4.68 -14.41
N ILE A 118 11.25 3.58 -13.64
CA ILE A 118 10.06 2.74 -13.46
C ILE A 118 8.99 3.56 -12.73
N PRO A 119 7.78 3.71 -13.31
CA PRO A 119 6.70 4.44 -12.66
C PRO A 119 6.14 3.67 -11.47
N LEU A 120 5.78 4.42 -10.41
CA LEU A 120 4.99 3.94 -9.29
C LEU A 120 3.53 4.35 -9.47
N VAL A 121 2.64 3.38 -9.54
CA VAL A 121 1.20 3.56 -9.75
C VAL A 121 0.45 3.22 -8.45
N PHE A 122 -0.56 4.02 -8.13
CA PHE A 122 -1.41 3.78 -6.97
C PHE A 122 -2.74 3.18 -7.40
N ASP A 123 -2.99 1.97 -6.93
CA ASP A 123 -4.21 1.21 -7.18
C ASP A 123 -5.22 1.50 -6.05
N PRO A 124 -6.42 2.01 -6.34
CA PRO A 124 -7.41 2.32 -5.31
C PRO A 124 -8.07 1.09 -4.66
N THR A 125 -7.71 -0.12 -5.09
CA THR A 125 -8.34 -1.34 -4.54
C THR A 125 -8.01 -1.56 -3.07
N PRO A 126 -8.97 -2.09 -2.27
CA PRO A 126 -8.76 -2.37 -0.85
C PRO A 126 -7.96 -3.66 -0.60
N GLU A 127 -7.67 -4.44 -1.62
CA GLU A 127 -6.85 -5.64 -1.48
C GLU A 127 -5.43 -5.28 -1.02
N VAL A 128 -4.88 -6.05 -0.07
CA VAL A 128 -3.52 -5.83 0.43
C VAL A 128 -2.52 -6.42 -0.54
N ASN A 129 -1.93 -5.56 -1.37
CA ASN A 129 -0.95 -5.98 -2.36
C ASN A 129 0.02 -4.86 -2.75
N ALA A 130 1.25 -5.25 -3.09
CA ALA A 130 2.22 -4.47 -3.86
C ALA A 130 2.80 -5.40 -4.91
N TYR A 131 3.15 -4.89 -6.09
CA TYR A 131 3.63 -5.77 -7.14
C TYR A 131 4.47 -5.05 -8.20
N ALA A 132 5.41 -5.81 -8.77
CA ALA A 132 6.18 -5.47 -9.95
C ALA A 132 5.57 -6.15 -11.17
N GLY A 133 5.39 -5.43 -12.27
CA GLY A 133 4.77 -5.96 -13.49
C GLY A 133 5.22 -5.27 -14.76
N CYS A 134 4.70 -5.79 -15.87
CA CYS A 134 4.82 -5.19 -17.18
C CYS A 134 3.42 -4.82 -17.69
N ASP A 135 3.29 -3.64 -18.29
CA ASP A 135 2.04 -3.24 -18.92
C ASP A 135 1.80 -3.97 -20.25
N GLU A 136 0.69 -3.66 -20.92
CA GLU A 136 0.31 -4.27 -22.20
C GLU A 136 1.35 -4.01 -23.31
N GLN A 137 2.18 -2.98 -23.17
CA GLN A 137 3.25 -2.61 -24.08
C GLN A 137 4.60 -3.22 -23.69
N GLY A 138 4.65 -3.97 -22.59
CA GLY A 138 5.87 -4.55 -22.04
C GLY A 138 6.74 -3.53 -21.30
N ALA A 139 6.20 -2.38 -20.87
CA ALA A 139 6.93 -1.43 -20.05
C ALA A 139 6.79 -1.79 -18.56
N PRO A 140 7.87 -1.70 -17.77
CA PRO A 140 7.84 -2.03 -16.36
C PRO A 140 7.10 -0.99 -15.53
N PHE A 141 6.44 -1.43 -14.46
CA PHE A 141 5.84 -0.57 -13.46
C PHE A 141 5.87 -1.23 -12.06
N LEU A 142 5.77 -0.41 -11.04
CA LEU A 142 5.51 -0.81 -9.67
C LEU A 142 4.11 -0.35 -9.28
N ALA A 143 3.40 -1.12 -8.48
CA ALA A 143 2.09 -0.71 -7.98
C ALA A 143 1.96 -0.91 -6.47
N ALA A 144 1.22 0.01 -5.84
CA ALA A 144 0.80 -0.04 -4.45
C ALA A 144 -0.72 0.08 -4.38
N THR A 145 -1.39 -0.89 -3.77
CA THR A 145 -2.83 -0.83 -3.54
C THR A 145 -3.18 0.06 -2.35
N ALA A 146 -4.41 0.55 -2.28
CA ALA A 146 -4.89 1.24 -1.07
C ALA A 146 -4.84 0.29 0.14
N GLY A 147 -5.10 -1.00 -0.07
CA GLY A 147 -5.06 -2.00 1.00
C GLY A 147 -3.68 -2.22 1.60
N ILE A 148 -2.58 -2.11 0.83
CA ILE A 148 -1.23 -2.24 1.41
C ILE A 148 -0.94 -1.07 2.37
N PHE A 149 -1.35 0.15 2.06
CA PHE A 149 -1.21 1.28 2.96
C PHE A 149 -2.01 1.09 4.25
N ASP A 150 -3.28 0.65 4.13
CA ASP A 150 -4.12 0.34 5.29
C ASP A 150 -3.47 -0.72 6.20
N ALA A 151 -2.92 -1.79 5.63
CA ALA A 151 -2.25 -2.87 6.37
C ALA A 151 -0.95 -2.41 7.02
N VAL A 152 -0.08 -1.74 6.26
CA VAL A 152 1.22 -1.27 6.77
C VAL A 152 1.03 -0.25 7.90
N ASP A 153 0.07 0.67 7.75
CA ASP A 153 -0.29 1.62 8.82
C ASP A 153 -0.77 0.90 10.07
N ALA A 154 -1.65 -0.09 9.93
CA ALA A 154 -2.18 -0.84 11.07
C ALA A 154 -1.09 -1.68 11.77
N ILE A 155 -0.21 -2.34 11.02
CA ILE A 155 0.94 -3.07 11.55
C ILE A 155 1.87 -2.10 12.30
N ALA A 156 2.24 -0.99 11.67
CA ALA A 156 3.14 -0.01 12.24
C ALA A 156 2.61 0.59 13.54
N GLN A 157 1.34 1.00 13.57
CA GLN A 157 0.72 1.58 14.76
C GLN A 157 0.63 0.57 15.92
N THR A 158 0.23 -0.66 15.65
CA THR A 158 0.08 -1.70 16.66
C THR A 158 1.44 -2.19 17.18
N LYS A 159 2.40 -2.45 16.29
CA LYS A 159 3.76 -2.86 16.69
C LYS A 159 4.48 -1.78 17.49
N ALA A 160 4.40 -0.51 17.11
CA ALA A 160 4.95 0.59 17.89
C ALA A 160 4.33 0.66 19.30
N THR A 161 3.01 0.41 19.39
CA THR A 161 2.33 0.37 20.70
C THR A 161 2.84 -0.79 21.55
N ASP A 162 2.97 -1.97 20.96
CA ASP A 162 3.45 -3.16 21.68
C ASP A 162 4.90 -3.03 22.12
N GLU A 163 5.78 -2.50 21.25
CA GLU A 163 7.19 -2.27 21.56
C GLU A 163 7.39 -1.30 22.73
N LEU A 164 6.64 -0.20 22.76
CA LEU A 164 6.83 0.85 23.74
C LEU A 164 6.12 0.61 25.07
N PHE A 165 5.01 -0.11 25.07
CA PHE A 165 4.13 -0.24 26.23
C PHE A 165 3.89 -1.69 26.68
N GLY A 166 4.50 -2.68 26.01
CA GLY A 166 4.34 -4.09 26.36
C GLY A 166 2.91 -4.61 26.17
N THR A 167 2.15 -4.01 25.26
CA THR A 167 0.77 -4.41 24.95
C THR A 167 0.74 -5.57 23.92
N ARG A 168 -0.45 -6.00 23.56
CA ARG A 168 -0.69 -7.03 22.52
C ARG A 168 -1.69 -6.52 21.48
N THR A 169 -1.53 -5.26 21.08
CA THR A 169 -2.45 -4.61 20.14
C THR A 169 -2.35 -5.19 18.73
N TYR A 170 -1.17 -5.67 18.31
CA TYR A 170 -1.02 -6.36 17.03
C TYR A 170 -1.83 -7.66 16.98
N GLU A 171 -1.77 -8.48 18.02
CA GLU A 171 -2.57 -9.70 18.08
C GLU A 171 -4.08 -9.40 18.13
N ALA A 172 -4.48 -8.36 18.86
CA ALA A 172 -5.87 -7.91 18.88
C ALA A 172 -6.33 -7.44 17.49
N TYR A 173 -5.48 -6.70 16.76
CA TYR A 173 -5.73 -6.27 15.39
C TYR A 173 -5.88 -7.46 14.44
N THR A 174 -4.91 -8.36 14.39
CA THR A 174 -4.92 -9.51 13.48
C THR A 174 -6.10 -10.44 13.77
N SER A 175 -6.42 -10.69 15.05
CA SER A 175 -7.58 -11.47 15.43
C SER A 175 -8.93 -10.84 15.02
N ALA A 176 -8.99 -9.50 14.96
CA ALA A 176 -10.21 -8.79 14.59
C ALA A 176 -10.43 -8.67 13.07
N VAL A 177 -9.34 -8.60 12.28
CA VAL A 177 -9.38 -8.22 10.86
C VAL A 177 -9.10 -9.39 9.93
N LEU A 178 -8.08 -10.22 10.22
CA LEU A 178 -7.65 -11.25 9.30
C LEU A 178 -8.67 -12.36 9.00
N PRO A 179 -9.57 -12.78 9.93
CA PRO A 179 -10.60 -13.77 9.61
C PRO A 179 -11.57 -13.31 8.52
N GLU A 180 -11.83 -12.00 8.41
CA GLU A 180 -12.64 -11.45 7.33
C GLU A 180 -11.84 -11.39 6.04
N MET A 181 -10.61 -10.90 6.10
CA MET A 181 -9.73 -10.77 4.93
C MET A 181 -9.40 -12.12 4.29
N SER A 182 -9.26 -13.20 5.09
CA SER A 182 -8.99 -14.54 4.55
C SER A 182 -10.15 -15.09 3.71
N ARG A 183 -11.37 -14.55 3.90
CA ARG A 183 -12.58 -14.95 3.17
C ARG A 183 -12.98 -13.95 2.09
N ASN A 184 -12.64 -12.69 2.28
CA ASN A 184 -13.03 -11.58 1.42
C ASN A 184 -11.81 -10.66 1.16
N PRO A 185 -11.13 -10.78 0.02
CA PRO A 185 -9.96 -9.97 -0.29
C PRO A 185 -10.30 -8.47 -0.43
N SER A 186 -11.58 -8.13 -0.60
CA SER A 186 -12.04 -6.74 -0.60
C SER A 186 -12.32 -6.19 0.80
N ALA A 187 -12.13 -7.00 1.86
CA ALA A 187 -12.23 -6.50 3.22
C ALA A 187 -11.09 -5.52 3.51
N ARG A 188 -11.41 -4.47 4.27
CA ARG A 188 -10.42 -3.45 4.61
C ARG A 188 -9.44 -3.92 5.67
N ALA A 189 -8.16 -3.69 5.43
CA ALA A 189 -7.08 -4.00 6.35
C ALA A 189 -6.82 -2.92 7.42
N GLY A 190 -7.54 -1.80 7.35
CA GLY A 190 -7.32 -0.67 8.26
C GLY A 190 -7.56 -1.03 9.73
N LEU A 191 -6.91 -0.30 10.63
CA LEU A 191 -6.93 -0.52 12.06
C LEU A 191 -8.31 -0.18 12.67
N PRO A 192 -9.04 -1.13 13.29
CA PRO A 192 -10.31 -0.83 13.94
C PRO A 192 -10.14 0.08 15.16
N ALA A 193 -11.07 1.01 15.34
CA ALA A 193 -11.12 1.84 16.54
C ALA A 193 -11.22 0.98 17.81
N GLY A 194 -10.52 1.41 18.86
CA GLY A 194 -10.48 0.72 20.15
C GLY A 194 -9.44 -0.40 20.29
N ILE A 195 -8.72 -0.75 19.22
CA ILE A 195 -7.57 -1.68 19.32
C ILE A 195 -6.42 -1.02 20.11
N ILE A 196 -6.08 0.22 19.76
CA ILE A 196 -5.11 0.98 20.56
C ILE A 196 -5.84 1.61 21.74
N PRO A 197 -5.35 1.40 22.98
CA PRO A 197 -5.93 2.03 24.15
C PRO A 197 -5.96 3.56 24.02
N THR A 198 -7.07 4.19 24.40
CA THR A 198 -7.31 5.62 24.19
C THR A 198 -6.26 6.52 24.86
N ASN A 199 -5.73 6.09 26.01
CA ASN A 199 -4.68 6.79 26.73
C ASN A 199 -3.30 6.70 26.04
N LEU A 200 -3.06 5.72 25.18
CA LEU A 200 -1.82 5.55 24.43
C LEU A 200 -1.91 6.17 23.03
N GLY A 201 -3.12 6.36 22.52
CA GLY A 201 -3.38 6.94 21.19
C GLY A 201 -2.57 8.21 20.91
N PRO A 202 -2.59 9.25 21.78
CA PRO A 202 -1.92 10.52 21.54
C PRO A 202 -0.43 10.56 21.89
N ASP A 203 0.21 9.46 22.35
CA ASP A 203 1.63 9.45 22.73
C ASP A 203 2.53 9.71 21.51
N LEU A 204 3.32 10.77 21.54
CA LEU A 204 4.18 11.19 20.44
C LEU A 204 5.30 10.18 20.13
N ARG A 205 5.80 9.44 21.14
CA ARG A 205 6.83 8.41 20.94
C ARG A 205 6.25 7.27 20.11
N ARG A 206 4.99 6.89 20.38
CA ARG A 206 4.26 5.89 19.61
C ARG A 206 4.08 6.34 18.15
N TRP A 207 3.70 7.61 17.95
CA TRP A 207 3.56 8.17 16.61
C TRP A 207 4.88 8.16 15.84
N SER A 208 5.97 8.62 16.48
CA SER A 208 7.30 8.62 15.85
C SER A 208 7.73 7.20 15.49
N ARG A 209 7.60 6.25 16.45
CA ARG A 209 7.99 4.85 16.20
C ARG A 209 7.11 4.18 15.15
N ALA A 210 5.82 4.45 15.14
CA ALA A 210 4.92 3.92 14.11
C ALA A 210 5.27 4.46 12.71
N HIS A 211 5.66 5.73 12.60
CA HIS A 211 6.10 6.30 11.33
C HIS A 211 7.41 5.65 10.84
N GLU A 212 8.38 5.43 11.73
CA GLU A 212 9.60 4.70 11.39
C GLU A 212 9.30 3.27 10.89
N LEU A 213 8.41 2.54 11.58
CA LEU A 213 8.00 1.20 11.17
C LEU A 213 7.23 1.19 9.85
N PHE A 214 6.42 2.21 9.60
CA PHE A 214 5.72 2.37 8.34
C PHE A 214 6.71 2.45 7.17
N ASP A 215 7.71 3.31 7.26
CA ASP A 215 8.78 3.45 6.26
C ASP A 215 9.58 2.15 6.10
N GLU A 216 9.91 1.51 7.21
CA GLU A 216 10.71 0.29 7.23
C GLU A 216 10.00 -0.89 6.54
N ILE A 217 8.69 -1.03 6.78
CA ILE A 217 7.88 -2.04 6.11
C ILE A 217 7.77 -1.74 4.61
N LEU A 218 7.54 -0.48 4.23
CA LEU A 218 7.50 -0.07 2.83
C LEU A 218 8.86 -0.27 2.14
N ALA A 219 9.97 0.00 2.85
CA ALA A 219 11.31 -0.19 2.30
C ALA A 219 11.58 -1.66 1.95
N PHE A 220 11.23 -2.60 2.83
CA PHE A 220 11.33 -4.01 2.50
C PHE A 220 10.40 -4.39 1.34
N THR A 221 9.12 -3.98 1.40
CA THR A 221 8.13 -4.29 0.39
C THR A 221 8.60 -3.86 -1.00
N PHE A 222 8.96 -2.59 -1.15
CA PHE A 222 9.34 -2.05 -2.46
C PHE A 222 10.78 -2.36 -2.85
N GLY A 223 11.66 -2.66 -1.90
CA GLY A 223 12.95 -3.28 -2.17
C GLY A 223 12.81 -4.66 -2.83
N HIS A 224 11.87 -5.47 -2.34
CA HIS A 224 11.51 -6.77 -2.90
C HIS A 224 10.92 -6.63 -4.32
N GLU A 225 9.96 -5.72 -4.53
CA GLU A 225 9.37 -5.47 -5.85
C GLU A 225 10.38 -4.92 -6.86
N LEU A 226 11.28 -4.03 -6.44
CA LEU A 226 12.40 -3.58 -7.29
C LEU A 226 13.31 -4.74 -7.67
N ALA A 227 13.56 -5.67 -6.72
CA ALA A 227 14.41 -6.84 -6.99
C ALA A 227 13.84 -7.72 -8.10
N HIS A 228 12.54 -7.93 -8.16
CA HIS A 228 11.93 -8.65 -9.28
C HIS A 228 12.25 -8.01 -10.62
N HIS A 229 12.35 -6.68 -10.69
CA HIS A 229 12.72 -6.00 -11.92
C HIS A 229 14.20 -6.16 -12.26
N TYR A 230 15.13 -5.79 -11.36
CA TYR A 230 16.56 -5.81 -11.71
C TYR A 230 17.19 -7.22 -11.72
N LEU A 231 16.53 -8.22 -11.11
CA LEU A 231 16.90 -9.62 -11.27
C LEU A 231 16.34 -10.24 -12.56
N GLY A 232 15.51 -9.50 -13.31
CA GLY A 232 14.94 -9.94 -14.57
C GLY A 232 13.74 -10.88 -14.43
N HIS A 233 13.16 -11.03 -13.24
CA HIS A 233 12.00 -11.90 -13.00
C HIS A 233 10.76 -11.44 -13.79
N THR A 234 10.58 -10.12 -13.97
CA THR A 234 9.50 -9.55 -14.79
C THR A 234 9.79 -9.58 -16.28
N GLY A 235 11.06 -9.61 -16.68
CA GLY A 235 11.50 -9.64 -18.08
C GLY A 235 11.42 -8.30 -18.83
N CYS A 236 10.86 -7.24 -18.26
CA CYS A 236 10.60 -5.97 -18.94
C CYS A 236 11.50 -4.79 -18.50
N ALA A 237 12.16 -4.86 -17.36
CA ALA A 237 13.07 -3.81 -16.91
C ALA A 237 14.41 -3.88 -17.66
N LYS A 238 14.68 -2.89 -18.52
CA LYS A 238 15.88 -2.84 -19.37
C LYS A 238 16.56 -1.46 -19.36
N GLY A 239 16.23 -0.64 -18.37
CA GLY A 239 16.56 0.78 -18.39
C GLY A 239 15.60 1.54 -19.30
N GLN A 240 14.70 2.29 -18.73
CA GLN A 240 13.62 2.99 -19.42
C GLN A 240 13.63 4.48 -19.10
N SER A 241 13.08 5.26 -20.01
CA SER A 241 12.78 6.66 -19.72
C SER A 241 11.61 6.75 -18.72
N PRO A 242 11.60 7.76 -17.85
CA PRO A 242 10.46 7.98 -16.95
C PRO A 242 9.14 8.05 -17.72
N SER A 243 8.11 7.37 -17.21
CA SER A 243 6.75 7.37 -17.77
C SER A 243 5.71 7.54 -16.66
N ALA A 244 4.48 7.82 -17.05
CA ALA A 244 3.38 7.89 -16.08
C ALA A 244 2.92 6.51 -15.58
N GLY A 245 3.34 5.44 -16.26
CA GLY A 245 2.87 4.08 -16.00
C GLY A 245 1.48 3.79 -16.55
N PRO A 246 0.96 2.58 -16.32
CA PRO A 246 -0.37 2.20 -16.72
C PRO A 246 -1.46 2.99 -16.01
N ASP A 247 -2.62 3.13 -16.65
CA ASP A 247 -3.81 3.70 -16.03
C ASP A 247 -4.25 2.84 -14.83
N PRO A 248 -4.40 3.41 -13.63
CA PRO A 248 -4.86 2.68 -12.44
C PRO A 248 -6.16 1.90 -12.67
N ALA A 249 -7.10 2.43 -13.48
CA ALA A 249 -8.34 1.74 -13.81
C ALA A 249 -8.15 0.44 -14.63
N ARG A 250 -6.97 0.24 -15.20
CA ARG A 250 -6.62 -0.97 -15.98
C ARG A 250 -5.84 -1.99 -15.18
N LEU A 251 -5.32 -1.63 -14.00
CA LEU A 251 -4.47 -2.50 -13.19
C LEU A 251 -5.14 -3.84 -12.88
N GLY A 252 -6.44 -3.85 -12.58
CA GLY A 252 -7.18 -5.10 -12.32
C GLY A 252 -7.11 -6.11 -13.47
N ARG A 253 -6.97 -5.67 -14.72
CA ARG A 253 -6.76 -6.56 -15.87
C ARG A 253 -5.30 -6.98 -15.99
N LEU A 254 -4.37 -6.11 -15.68
CA LEU A 254 -2.94 -6.43 -15.68
C LEU A 254 -2.58 -7.42 -14.58
N LEU A 255 -3.27 -7.39 -13.44
CA LEU A 255 -3.10 -8.33 -12.34
C LEU A 255 -3.27 -9.80 -12.74
N THR A 256 -4.12 -10.08 -13.74
CA THR A 256 -4.29 -11.46 -14.26
C THR A 256 -3.05 -11.97 -15.01
N ASN A 257 -2.15 -11.07 -15.42
CA ASN A 257 -0.94 -11.36 -16.19
C ASN A 257 0.35 -11.16 -15.37
N ILE A 258 0.24 -10.84 -14.06
CA ILE A 258 1.43 -10.77 -13.21
C ILE A 258 2.02 -12.18 -13.09
N PRO A 259 3.32 -12.35 -13.33
CA PRO A 259 3.96 -13.64 -13.17
C PRO A 259 3.81 -14.16 -11.75
N VAL A 260 3.42 -15.42 -11.60
CA VAL A 260 3.56 -16.12 -10.33
C VAL A 260 5.04 -16.50 -10.21
N PHE A 261 5.73 -15.88 -9.27
CA PHE A 261 7.14 -16.16 -9.08
C PHE A 261 7.33 -17.49 -8.34
N ASN A 262 8.33 -18.23 -8.74
CA ASN A 262 8.67 -19.47 -8.03
C ASN A 262 9.43 -19.14 -6.74
N GLN A 263 9.54 -20.14 -5.84
CA GLN A 263 10.19 -19.98 -4.54
C GLN A 263 11.65 -19.47 -4.62
N PHE A 264 12.38 -19.78 -5.69
CA PHE A 264 13.74 -19.30 -5.88
C PHE A 264 13.76 -17.81 -6.23
N ALA A 265 12.87 -17.38 -7.10
CA ALA A 265 12.73 -15.96 -7.45
C ALA A 265 12.31 -15.14 -6.22
N GLU A 266 11.37 -15.65 -5.42
CA GLU A 266 10.95 -15.02 -4.16
C GLU A 266 12.11 -14.90 -3.17
N SER A 267 12.87 -16.00 -2.96
CA SER A 267 14.01 -15.99 -2.05
C SER A 267 15.12 -15.04 -2.52
N ALA A 268 15.33 -14.93 -3.82
CA ALA A 268 16.28 -13.98 -4.38
C ALA A 268 15.80 -12.54 -4.20
N ALA A 269 14.52 -12.27 -4.43
CA ALA A 269 13.91 -10.94 -4.24
C ALA A 269 13.90 -10.53 -2.75
N ASP A 270 13.64 -11.46 -1.83
CA ASP A 270 13.73 -11.19 -0.38
C ASP A 270 15.17 -10.84 0.04
N THR A 271 16.15 -11.62 -0.45
CA THR A 271 17.55 -11.38 -0.14
C THR A 271 17.99 -9.99 -0.61
N GLU A 272 17.71 -9.68 -1.85
CA GLU A 272 18.09 -8.40 -2.47
C GLU A 272 17.28 -7.25 -1.89
N GLY A 273 15.99 -7.43 -1.65
CA GLY A 273 15.11 -6.42 -1.05
C GLY A 273 15.53 -6.08 0.38
N ALA A 274 15.86 -7.10 1.20
CA ALA A 274 16.34 -6.90 2.56
C ALA A 274 17.69 -6.17 2.57
N MET A 275 18.65 -6.58 1.73
CA MET A 275 19.95 -5.88 1.62
C MET A 275 19.75 -4.42 1.18
N ASN A 276 18.91 -4.18 0.17
CA ASN A 276 18.65 -2.84 -0.33
C ASN A 276 18.00 -1.94 0.73
N ALA A 277 17.04 -2.46 1.50
CA ALA A 277 16.43 -1.74 2.61
C ALA A 277 17.46 -1.38 3.69
N LEU A 278 18.34 -2.32 4.06
CA LEU A 278 19.41 -2.09 5.04
C LEU A 278 20.44 -1.07 4.55
N ASP A 279 20.86 -1.14 3.28
CA ASP A 279 21.81 -0.21 2.67
C ASP A 279 21.21 1.22 2.61
N ALA A 280 19.95 1.36 2.18
CA ALA A 280 19.25 2.62 2.15
C ALA A 280 19.04 3.19 3.57
N GLY A 281 18.62 2.34 4.52
CA GLY A 281 18.45 2.71 5.91
C GLY A 281 19.74 3.20 6.57
N ARG A 282 20.88 2.58 6.24
CA ARG A 282 22.20 3.02 6.73
C ARG A 282 22.56 4.45 6.25
N ALA A 283 22.11 4.84 5.06
CA ALA A 283 22.34 6.19 4.56
C ALA A 283 21.47 7.26 5.27
N ARG A 284 20.45 6.84 6.01
CA ARG A 284 19.66 7.71 6.89
C ARG A 284 20.43 8.10 8.14
N ARG A 285 19.83 8.90 8.99
CA ARG A 285 20.43 9.29 10.26
C ARG A 285 20.54 8.04 11.17
N PRO A 286 21.60 7.90 11.98
CA PRO A 286 21.83 6.71 12.81
C PRO A 286 20.62 6.27 13.64
N GLN A 287 19.84 7.21 14.18
CA GLN A 287 18.64 6.94 14.96
C GLN A 287 17.42 6.51 14.14
N TYR A 288 17.49 6.53 12.82
CA TYR A 288 16.42 6.18 11.88
C TYR A 288 16.87 5.15 10.85
N SER A 289 17.77 4.26 11.22
CA SER A 289 18.17 3.16 10.33
C SER A 289 17.03 2.16 10.18
N TRP A 290 16.75 1.76 8.95
CA TRP A 290 15.84 0.65 8.72
C TRP A 290 16.49 -0.68 9.10
N SER A 291 15.67 -1.62 9.58
CA SER A 291 16.08 -2.96 9.96
C SER A 291 15.34 -4.02 9.13
N GLU A 292 15.67 -5.27 9.37
CA GLU A 292 14.91 -6.40 8.82
C GLU A 292 13.52 -6.54 9.42
N GLY A 293 13.23 -5.82 10.51
CA GLY A 293 11.94 -5.86 11.22
C GLY A 293 10.76 -5.60 10.32
N GLY A 294 10.88 -4.64 9.38
CA GLY A 294 9.84 -4.36 8.39
C GLY A 294 9.45 -5.58 7.56
N GLY A 295 10.45 -6.30 7.04
CA GLY A 295 10.23 -7.53 6.29
C GLY A 295 9.65 -8.66 7.13
N VAL A 296 10.16 -8.82 8.36
CA VAL A 296 9.65 -9.83 9.30
C VAL A 296 8.19 -9.58 9.63
N TYR A 297 7.79 -8.33 9.92
CA TYR A 297 6.41 -7.98 10.24
C TYR A 297 5.47 -8.23 9.06
N LEU A 298 5.84 -7.81 7.87
CA LEU A 298 5.02 -8.00 6.67
C LEU A 298 4.83 -9.49 6.33
N LEU A 299 5.92 -10.25 6.30
CA LEU A 299 5.85 -11.68 6.00
C LEU A 299 5.06 -12.45 7.07
N THR A 300 5.19 -12.06 8.35
CA THR A 300 4.38 -12.64 9.44
C THR A 300 2.91 -12.34 9.26
N TYR A 301 2.56 -11.10 8.89
CA TYR A 301 1.18 -10.71 8.62
C TYR A 301 0.55 -11.54 7.50
N PHE A 302 1.24 -11.74 6.39
CA PHE A 302 0.75 -12.59 5.31
C PHE A 302 0.71 -14.08 5.68
N ALA A 303 1.64 -14.56 6.51
CA ALA A 303 1.59 -15.91 7.04
C ALA A 303 0.37 -16.14 7.97
N ASP A 304 -0.03 -15.14 8.73
CA ASP A 304 -1.24 -15.18 9.55
C ASP A 304 -2.51 -15.25 8.69
N ILE A 305 -2.57 -14.50 7.58
CA ILE A 305 -3.66 -14.61 6.60
C ILE A 305 -3.68 -16.00 5.96
N GLU A 306 -2.55 -16.51 5.52
CA GLU A 306 -2.42 -17.84 4.91
C GLU A 306 -2.92 -18.94 5.85
N ARG A 307 -2.54 -18.88 7.12
CA ARG A 307 -2.96 -19.83 8.15
C ARG A 307 -4.48 -19.84 8.36
N LEU A 308 -5.09 -18.66 8.37
CA LEU A 308 -6.54 -18.52 8.55
C LEU A 308 -7.35 -18.93 7.31
N GLY A 309 -6.77 -18.77 6.12
CA GLY A 309 -7.36 -19.22 4.86
C GLY A 309 -7.32 -20.73 4.63
N GLY A 310 -6.75 -21.49 5.56
CA GLY A 310 -6.74 -22.97 5.52
C GLY A 310 -5.72 -23.56 4.55
N GLY A 311 -4.76 -22.76 4.06
CA GLY A 311 -3.78 -23.23 3.09
C GLY A 311 -2.37 -22.71 3.33
N GLY A 312 -1.46 -23.60 3.72
CA GLY A 312 -0.02 -23.40 3.60
C GLY A 312 0.54 -24.19 2.42
N GLY A 313 1.66 -23.77 1.85
CA GLY A 313 2.33 -24.46 0.76
C GLY A 313 1.63 -24.33 -0.59
N PRO A 314 1.46 -25.43 -1.37
CA PRO A 314 0.89 -25.39 -2.71
C PRO A 314 -0.53 -24.82 -2.79
N LEU A 315 -1.27 -24.83 -1.67
CA LEU A 315 -2.63 -24.31 -1.60
C LEU A 315 -2.70 -22.78 -1.55
N SER A 316 -1.59 -22.10 -1.28
CA SER A 316 -1.53 -20.62 -1.33
C SER A 316 -1.88 -20.07 -2.72
N LEU A 317 -1.64 -20.83 -3.78
CA LEU A 317 -2.04 -20.49 -5.15
C LEU A 317 -3.56 -20.43 -5.35
N LEU A 318 -4.33 -21.04 -4.44
CA LEU A 318 -5.80 -21.01 -4.42
C LEU A 318 -6.34 -19.94 -3.47
N SER A 319 -5.46 -19.21 -2.77
CA SER A 319 -5.88 -18.16 -1.86
C SER A 319 -6.70 -17.09 -2.59
N PRO A 320 -7.78 -16.59 -2.00
CA PRO A 320 -8.48 -15.42 -2.50
C PRO A 320 -7.59 -14.16 -2.39
N VAL A 321 -6.61 -14.14 -1.49
CA VAL A 321 -5.66 -13.02 -1.33
C VAL A 321 -4.58 -13.10 -2.39
N GLN A 322 -4.56 -12.13 -3.29
CA GLN A 322 -3.69 -12.14 -4.47
C GLN A 322 -2.21 -12.11 -4.13
N PHE A 323 -1.80 -11.39 -3.09
CA PHE A 323 -0.42 -11.38 -2.63
C PHE A 323 0.11 -12.81 -2.38
N LEU A 324 -0.67 -13.67 -1.71
CA LEU A 324 -0.29 -15.06 -1.44
C LEU A 324 -0.19 -15.91 -2.72
N ARG A 325 -0.90 -15.52 -3.78
CA ARG A 325 -0.81 -16.19 -5.08
C ARG A 325 0.44 -15.83 -5.84
N THR A 326 0.86 -14.56 -5.75
CA THR A 326 2.07 -14.05 -6.42
C THR A 326 3.33 -14.29 -5.59
N HIS A 327 3.22 -14.29 -4.26
CA HIS A 327 4.33 -14.40 -3.29
C HIS A 327 4.09 -15.54 -2.28
N PRO A 328 4.22 -16.81 -2.67
CA PRO A 328 3.88 -17.95 -1.83
C PRO A 328 4.81 -18.13 -0.63
N ASN A 329 4.32 -18.87 0.38
CA ASN A 329 5.05 -19.32 1.55
C ASN A 329 5.70 -18.21 2.39
N PRO A 330 5.00 -17.17 2.80
CA PRO A 330 5.59 -16.03 3.53
C PRO A 330 6.28 -16.46 4.84
N LEU A 331 5.72 -17.43 5.58
CA LEU A 331 6.32 -17.92 6.83
C LEU A 331 7.70 -18.54 6.62
N ALA A 332 7.90 -19.29 5.54
CA ALA A 332 9.19 -19.93 5.24
C ALA A 332 10.26 -18.89 4.84
N ARG A 333 9.88 -17.70 4.46
CA ARG A 333 10.75 -16.61 4.01
C ARG A 333 11.31 -15.78 5.18
N VAL A 334 10.63 -15.73 6.33
CA VAL A 334 11.07 -14.97 7.52
C VAL A 334 12.49 -15.33 7.97
N PRO A 335 12.89 -16.64 8.14
CA PRO A 335 14.25 -16.99 8.53
C PRO A 335 15.32 -16.55 7.53
N LEU A 336 14.99 -16.50 6.24
CA LEU A 336 15.89 -16.00 5.19
C LEU A 336 16.19 -14.52 5.41
N VAL A 337 15.16 -13.67 5.55
CA VAL A 337 15.32 -12.24 5.80
C VAL A 337 16.18 -11.97 7.04
N GLN A 338 15.93 -12.69 8.14
CA GLN A 338 16.72 -12.59 9.37
C GLN A 338 18.18 -13.02 9.17
N THR A 339 18.43 -14.03 8.31
CA THR A 339 19.78 -14.51 8.02
C THR A 339 20.54 -13.51 7.16
N VAL A 340 19.89 -12.93 6.16
CA VAL A 340 20.45 -11.87 5.33
C VAL A 340 20.85 -10.68 6.21
N ALA A 341 19.96 -10.23 7.09
CA ALA A 341 20.25 -9.12 7.98
C ALA A 341 21.44 -9.38 8.92
N ARG A 342 21.50 -10.56 9.54
CA ARG A 342 22.66 -10.95 10.37
C ARG A 342 23.96 -10.90 9.58
N THR A 343 23.96 -11.41 8.34
CA THR A 343 25.14 -11.38 7.47
C THR A 343 25.53 -9.97 7.11
N TRP A 344 24.54 -9.14 6.78
CA TRP A 344 24.74 -7.75 6.45
C TRP A 344 25.36 -6.96 7.63
N HIS A 345 24.85 -7.13 8.85
CA HIS A 345 25.40 -6.49 10.06
C HIS A 345 26.84 -6.91 10.35
N LEU A 346 27.21 -8.16 10.08
CA LEU A 346 28.60 -8.62 10.20
C LEU A 346 29.55 -7.93 9.20
N GLN A 347 29.06 -7.61 8.01
CA GLN A 347 29.83 -6.93 6.97
C GLN A 347 29.86 -5.40 7.15
N HIS A 348 28.93 -4.86 7.92
CA HIS A 348 28.77 -3.43 8.14
C HIS A 348 28.71 -3.13 9.65
N PRO A 349 29.78 -3.41 10.40
CA PRO A 349 29.83 -3.05 11.81
C PRO A 349 29.61 -1.54 11.97
N GLY A 350 28.77 -1.14 12.93
CA GLY A 350 28.40 0.26 13.21
C GLY A 350 29.52 1.12 13.72
#